data_c0b22fc11899396a79098061a0d45c8e
#
_entry.id   c0b22fc11899396a79098061a0d45c8e
#
_cell.length_a   1.000
_cell.length_b   1.000
_cell.length_c   1.000
_cell.angle_alpha   90.00
_cell.angle_beta   90.00
_cell.angle_gamma   90.00
#
_symmetry.space_group_name_H-M   'P 1'
#
loop_
_entity.id
_entity.type
_entity.pdbx_description
1 polymer ?
#
loop_
_entity_poly.entity_id
_entity_poly.type
_entity_poly.pdbx_seq_one_letter_code
_entity_poly.pdbx_strand_id
1 'polypeptide(L)'
;MKQIILDSAAVRTSLAQPIDSRPTAESRIVFITFLTFFSLLAGCAQLRRVGDMGVVIERASGSIKVVENSSNSVVGHVKELGDLSHASVVYSRDGRYAFLFGRDGGLSKVDILTGRLVKRVIQAGNSIGGAISQDGRLVAVSNYTPGGVRIFDSITLELVADIPAVGADGNLSKVVGLVDAPGQKFLFSLFDAGEIWLADLTDVQNPKITRFTDIGDKPYDALISPDGRFYIAGLFGEDGLSLLDLWYPEKGVKKILSGYGRGKKKLPVYKMPHLEGWAMAGGLAFLPAIGQHEILVVDTNNWLEKTRIPVHSQPVFAMGRPDGRQIWVNFAYPDNDTIMVIDVPSLKVVKTLKPGKGVMHMEFTPRGENVWISVRDSDRVEVYHTGSFEKLATMKAEKPSGIFFSSRAHKIGL
;
A
#
# COMPACT_ATOMS: atom_id res chain seq x y z
N MET A 1 16.43 64.30 -28.56
CA MET A 1 16.39 65.27 -29.70
C MET A 1 15.12 65.01 -30.49
N LYS A 2 14.35 66.05 -30.58
CA LYS A 2 13.09 66.30 -31.32
C LYS A 2 11.80 65.80 -30.68
N GLN A 3 11.23 66.71 -30.08
CA GLN A 3 9.94 67.21 -29.69
C GLN A 3 9.15 67.70 -30.94
N ILE A 4 7.85 67.42 -31.02
CA ILE A 4 6.81 68.15 -31.76
C ILE A 4 5.51 67.76 -31.06
N ILE A 5 4.90 68.56 -30.21
CA ILE A 5 4.03 69.77 -30.25
C ILE A 5 2.69 69.52 -30.99
N LEU A 6 1.64 69.50 -30.13
CA LEU A 6 0.26 70.05 -30.20
C LEU A 6 -0.43 70.28 -31.57
N ASP A 7 -1.67 69.80 -31.66
CA ASP A 7 -2.74 70.74 -31.96
C ASP A 7 -4.11 70.29 -31.35
N SER A 8 -4.82 71.33 -30.90
CA SER A 8 -6.10 71.28 -30.20
C SER A 8 -7.25 71.48 -31.19
N ALA A 9 -8.31 70.67 -31.07
CA ALA A 9 -9.60 71.06 -31.65
C ALA A 9 -10.74 70.80 -30.68
N ALA A 10 -11.32 71.86 -30.19
CA ALA A 10 -12.54 71.86 -29.39
C ALA A 10 -13.76 71.44 -30.21
N VAL A 11 -14.57 70.53 -29.75
CA VAL A 11 -15.91 70.27 -30.23
C VAL A 11 -16.90 70.25 -29.05
N ARG A 12 -17.90 71.04 -29.25
CA ARG A 12 -19.02 71.42 -28.39
C ARG A 12 -19.72 70.31 -27.62
N THR A 13 -19.98 70.62 -26.37
CA THR A 13 -20.95 70.00 -25.46
C THR A 13 -22.36 70.03 -26.06
N SER A 14 -22.96 68.89 -26.23
CA SER A 14 -24.41 68.72 -26.37
C SER A 14 -24.91 68.00 -25.08
N LEU A 15 -25.73 68.76 -24.34
CA LEU A 15 -26.45 68.27 -23.15
C LEU A 15 -27.47 67.21 -23.57
N ALA A 16 -27.23 65.97 -23.29
CA ALA A 16 -28.23 64.94 -23.35
C ALA A 16 -28.87 64.77 -21.94
N GLN A 17 -30.17 64.83 -21.90
CA GLN A 17 -30.98 64.57 -20.64
C GLN A 17 -30.79 63.17 -20.10
N PRO A 18 -30.87 62.97 -18.80
CA PRO A 18 -30.81 61.65 -18.21
C PRO A 18 -32.08 60.85 -18.52
N ILE A 19 -31.91 59.69 -19.14
CA ILE A 19 -32.96 58.67 -19.27
C ILE A 19 -33.09 57.96 -17.92
N ASP A 20 -34.21 58.22 -17.23
CA ASP A 20 -34.59 57.52 -16.00
C ASP A 20 -35.06 56.09 -16.37
N SER A 21 -34.09 55.15 -16.43
CA SER A 21 -34.36 53.74 -16.62
C SER A 21 -34.44 53.03 -15.27
N ARG A 22 -35.55 53.15 -14.57
CA ARG A 22 -35.86 52.23 -13.46
C ARG A 22 -36.18 50.86 -14.06
N PRO A 23 -35.47 49.78 -13.69
CA PRO A 23 -35.77 48.46 -14.19
C PRO A 23 -37.15 48.03 -13.70
N THR A 24 -38.01 47.56 -14.62
CA THR A 24 -39.34 47.05 -14.33
C THR A 24 -39.25 45.80 -13.40
N ALA A 25 -40.30 45.56 -12.63
CA ALA A 25 -40.36 44.44 -11.68
C ALA A 25 -40.04 43.07 -12.33
N GLU A 26 -40.37 42.88 -13.60
CA GLU A 26 -40.08 41.68 -14.38
C GLU A 26 -38.57 41.43 -14.60
N SER A 27 -37.78 42.51 -14.88
CA SER A 27 -36.33 42.35 -15.06
C SER A 27 -35.60 42.00 -13.73
N ARG A 28 -36.16 42.38 -12.59
CA ARG A 28 -35.62 42.01 -11.28
C ARG A 28 -35.89 40.55 -10.94
N ILE A 29 -37.03 40.02 -11.31
CA ILE A 29 -37.39 38.61 -11.08
C ILE A 29 -36.51 37.70 -11.94
N VAL A 30 -36.31 37.99 -13.22
CA VAL A 30 -35.41 37.21 -14.10
C VAL A 30 -33.99 37.21 -13.60
N PHE A 31 -33.49 38.36 -13.11
CA PHE A 31 -32.10 38.45 -12.61
C PHE A 31 -31.92 37.67 -11.27
N ILE A 32 -32.88 37.73 -10.39
CA ILE A 32 -32.88 36.95 -9.13
C ILE A 32 -33.00 35.43 -9.39
N THR A 33 -33.84 35.05 -10.35
CA THR A 33 -34.01 33.62 -10.74
C THR A 33 -32.75 33.09 -11.42
N PHE A 34 -32.02 33.87 -12.21
CA PHE A 34 -30.74 33.48 -12.81
C PHE A 34 -29.62 33.37 -11.78
N LEU A 35 -29.56 34.29 -10.79
CA LEU A 35 -28.58 34.21 -9.71
C LEU A 35 -28.82 33.03 -8.76
N THR A 36 -30.08 32.69 -8.46
CA THR A 36 -30.42 31.52 -7.64
C THR A 36 -30.20 30.22 -8.38
N PHE A 37 -30.42 30.15 -9.70
CA PHE A 37 -30.12 28.97 -10.50
C PHE A 37 -28.61 28.72 -10.65
N PHE A 38 -27.79 29.79 -10.76
CA PHE A 38 -26.34 29.68 -10.79
C PHE A 38 -25.75 29.29 -9.41
N SER A 39 -26.40 29.72 -8.31
CA SER A 39 -25.99 29.32 -6.94
C SER A 39 -26.34 27.86 -6.61
N LEU A 40 -27.35 27.30 -7.23
CA LEU A 40 -27.73 25.89 -7.08
C LEU A 40 -26.87 24.94 -7.93
N LEU A 41 -26.19 25.43 -8.97
CA LEU A 41 -25.22 24.67 -9.77
C LEU A 41 -23.78 24.74 -9.22
N ALA A 42 -23.49 25.65 -8.30
CA ALA A 42 -22.29 25.66 -7.50
C ALA A 42 -22.37 24.72 -6.30
N GLY A 43 -22.97 23.54 -6.48
CA GLY A 43 -22.65 22.39 -5.65
C GLY A 43 -21.14 22.21 -5.75
N CYS A 44 -20.40 22.58 -4.70
CA CYS A 44 -18.97 22.38 -4.61
C CYS A 44 -18.71 20.89 -4.85
N ALA A 45 -18.45 20.50 -6.07
CA ALA A 45 -17.75 19.25 -6.33
C ALA A 45 -16.42 19.39 -5.61
N GLN A 46 -16.35 18.85 -4.41
CA GLN A 46 -15.13 18.85 -3.62
C GLN A 46 -14.09 18.14 -4.49
N LEU A 47 -13.11 18.93 -4.96
CA LEU A 47 -12.07 18.42 -5.83
C LEU A 47 -11.23 17.42 -5.03
N ARG A 48 -11.53 16.15 -5.16
CA ARG A 48 -10.76 15.07 -4.56
C ARG A 48 -9.41 14.97 -5.26
N ARG A 49 -8.38 14.70 -4.48
CA ARG A 49 -7.01 14.54 -4.98
C ARG A 49 -6.55 13.13 -4.69
N VAL A 50 -6.12 12.40 -5.69
CA VAL A 50 -5.65 11.00 -5.54
C VAL A 50 -4.61 10.86 -4.44
N GLY A 51 -3.65 11.79 -4.32
CA GLY A 51 -2.60 11.74 -3.30
C GLY A 51 -3.08 11.86 -1.85
N ASP A 52 -4.35 12.20 -1.62
CA ASP A 52 -4.99 12.29 -0.31
C ASP A 52 -5.91 11.11 -0.01
N MET A 53 -5.95 10.13 -0.89
CA MET A 53 -6.92 9.03 -0.82
C MET A 53 -6.28 7.70 -0.44
N GLY A 54 -7.13 6.77 -0.07
CA GLY A 54 -6.75 5.40 0.19
C GLY A 54 -7.96 4.47 0.25
N VAL A 55 -7.71 3.22 0.56
CA VAL A 55 -8.74 2.21 0.76
C VAL A 55 -8.56 1.47 2.07
N VAL A 56 -9.66 1.09 2.68
CA VAL A 56 -9.75 0.20 3.84
C VAL A 56 -10.50 -1.06 3.41
N ILE A 57 -9.90 -2.22 3.58
CA ILE A 57 -10.50 -3.50 3.23
C ILE A 57 -11.48 -3.91 4.34
N GLU A 58 -12.72 -4.19 3.96
CA GLU A 58 -13.76 -4.80 4.79
C GLU A 58 -13.86 -6.29 4.44
N ARG A 59 -13.06 -7.10 5.14
CA ARG A 59 -12.85 -8.51 4.80
C ARG A 59 -14.09 -9.40 4.94
N ALA A 60 -15.02 -9.05 5.80
CA ALA A 60 -16.22 -9.87 6.05
C ALA A 60 -17.25 -9.72 4.94
N SER A 61 -17.37 -8.54 4.35
CA SER A 61 -18.36 -8.22 3.31
C SER A 61 -17.80 -8.26 1.89
N GLY A 62 -16.49 -8.47 1.71
CA GLY A 62 -15.88 -8.43 0.38
C GLY A 62 -16.03 -7.05 -0.26
N SER A 63 -15.81 -6.00 0.51
CA SER A 63 -15.94 -4.60 0.10
C SER A 63 -14.74 -3.77 0.55
N ILE A 64 -14.65 -2.54 0.06
CA ILE A 64 -13.70 -1.54 0.52
C ILE A 64 -14.38 -0.21 0.80
N LYS A 65 -13.91 0.49 1.83
CA LYS A 65 -14.15 1.92 1.99
C LYS A 65 -13.09 2.69 1.22
N VAL A 66 -13.49 3.66 0.42
CA VAL A 66 -12.58 4.68 -0.10
C VAL A 66 -12.55 5.82 0.91
N VAL A 67 -11.35 6.21 1.30
CA VAL A 67 -11.13 7.18 2.39
C VAL A 67 -10.29 8.35 1.93
N GLU A 68 -10.43 9.48 2.62
CA GLU A 68 -9.64 10.70 2.43
C GLU A 68 -8.89 11.04 3.71
N ASN A 69 -7.56 11.24 3.58
CA ASN A 69 -6.67 11.38 4.73
C ASN A 69 -6.83 12.73 5.44
N SER A 70 -6.94 13.83 4.69
CA SER A 70 -6.99 15.18 5.26
C SER A 70 -8.25 15.43 6.08
N SER A 71 -9.38 14.82 5.69
CA SER A 71 -10.66 14.93 6.39
C SER A 71 -10.91 13.78 7.37
N ASN A 72 -10.04 12.75 7.40
CA ASN A 72 -10.24 11.52 8.19
C ASN A 72 -11.64 10.92 7.96
N SER A 73 -12.07 10.82 6.71
CA SER A 73 -13.45 10.46 6.38
C SER A 73 -13.55 9.37 5.32
N VAL A 74 -14.70 8.69 5.31
CA VAL A 74 -15.09 7.76 4.24
C VAL A 74 -15.78 8.56 3.15
N VAL A 75 -15.29 8.45 1.92
CA VAL A 75 -15.79 9.19 0.75
C VAL A 75 -16.42 8.28 -0.32
N GLY A 76 -16.30 6.96 -0.15
CA GLY A 76 -16.90 5.98 -1.06
C GLY A 76 -16.97 4.59 -0.43
N HIS A 77 -17.79 3.71 -1.04
CA HIS A 77 -17.91 2.32 -0.63
C HIS A 77 -18.11 1.47 -1.89
N VAL A 78 -17.16 0.57 -2.16
CA VAL A 78 -17.22 -0.34 -3.30
C VAL A 78 -17.45 -1.76 -2.79
N LYS A 79 -18.46 -2.42 -3.30
CA LYS A 79 -18.93 -3.76 -2.90
C LYS A 79 -18.69 -4.78 -4.00
N GLU A 80 -19.00 -6.03 -3.71
CA GLU A 80 -18.96 -7.15 -4.68
C GLU A 80 -17.55 -7.45 -5.22
N LEU A 81 -16.54 -7.29 -4.36
CA LEU A 81 -15.15 -7.53 -4.71
C LEU A 81 -14.70 -8.98 -4.43
N GLY A 82 -15.62 -9.86 -4.02
CA GLY A 82 -15.36 -11.28 -3.74
C GLY A 82 -14.73 -11.53 -2.38
N ASP A 83 -13.92 -12.58 -2.27
CA ASP A 83 -13.29 -12.96 -1.00
C ASP A 83 -12.06 -12.08 -0.71
N LEU A 84 -12.22 -11.10 0.15
CA LEU A 84 -11.15 -10.22 0.65
C LEU A 84 -10.62 -10.65 2.02
N SER A 85 -10.83 -11.89 2.43
CA SER A 85 -10.36 -12.41 3.72
C SER A 85 -8.84 -12.38 3.88
N HIS A 86 -8.12 -12.41 2.77
CA HIS A 86 -6.69 -12.17 2.67
C HIS A 86 -6.43 -11.41 1.37
N ALA A 87 -6.47 -10.09 1.43
CA ALA A 87 -6.34 -9.24 0.25
C ALA A 87 -5.24 -8.20 0.43
N SER A 88 -4.56 -7.90 -0.65
CA SER A 88 -3.61 -6.80 -0.77
C SER A 88 -4.03 -5.84 -1.88
N VAL A 89 -3.39 -4.68 -1.92
CA VAL A 89 -3.71 -3.61 -2.86
C VAL A 89 -2.42 -2.97 -3.37
N VAL A 90 -2.35 -2.80 -4.68
CA VAL A 90 -1.37 -1.91 -5.31
C VAL A 90 -2.10 -0.82 -6.11
N TYR A 91 -1.42 0.28 -6.40
CA TYR A 91 -2.00 1.40 -7.13
C TYR A 91 -1.36 1.60 -8.49
N SER A 92 -2.16 2.08 -9.47
CA SER A 92 -1.59 2.64 -10.69
C SER A 92 -0.63 3.79 -10.35
N ARG A 93 0.38 4.02 -11.20
CA ARG A 93 1.43 5.00 -10.90
C ARG A 93 0.93 6.44 -10.79
N ASP A 94 -0.25 6.75 -11.34
CA ASP A 94 -0.96 8.03 -11.11
C ASP A 94 -1.79 8.04 -9.80
N GLY A 95 -1.82 6.93 -9.05
CA GLY A 95 -2.56 6.79 -7.80
C GLY A 95 -4.08 6.68 -7.95
N ARG A 96 -4.62 6.69 -9.17
CA ARG A 96 -6.07 6.74 -9.40
C ARG A 96 -6.77 5.40 -9.26
N TYR A 97 -6.13 4.34 -9.74
CA TYR A 97 -6.72 3.01 -9.74
C TYR A 97 -6.08 2.14 -8.66
N ALA A 98 -6.91 1.55 -7.79
CA ALA A 98 -6.52 0.49 -6.88
C ALA A 98 -6.75 -0.86 -7.54
N PHE A 99 -5.73 -1.72 -7.54
CA PHE A 99 -5.82 -3.11 -7.95
C PHE A 99 -5.85 -3.98 -6.69
N LEU A 100 -6.95 -4.72 -6.50
CA LEU A 100 -7.16 -5.58 -5.34
C LEU A 100 -7.03 -7.04 -5.75
N PHE A 101 -6.31 -7.80 -4.95
CA PHE A 101 -6.07 -9.23 -5.14
C PHE A 101 -6.87 -10.01 -4.11
N GLY A 102 -7.94 -10.67 -4.56
CA GLY A 102 -8.84 -11.44 -3.71
C GLY A 102 -8.40 -12.89 -3.58
N ARG A 103 -8.69 -13.50 -2.42
CA ARG A 103 -8.36 -14.90 -2.14
C ARG A 103 -9.06 -15.88 -3.08
N ASP A 104 -10.18 -15.51 -3.65
CA ASP A 104 -10.93 -16.29 -4.64
C ASP A 104 -10.32 -16.25 -6.06
N GLY A 105 -9.09 -15.76 -6.20
CA GLY A 105 -8.43 -15.57 -7.49
C GLY A 105 -8.91 -14.32 -8.24
N GLY A 106 -9.67 -13.46 -7.59
CA GLY A 106 -10.17 -12.21 -8.18
C GLY A 106 -9.10 -11.13 -8.27
N LEU A 107 -8.98 -10.50 -9.44
CA LEU A 107 -8.28 -9.24 -9.67
C LEU A 107 -9.32 -8.16 -9.97
N SER A 108 -9.43 -7.16 -9.10
CA SER A 108 -10.38 -6.05 -9.24
C SER A 108 -9.66 -4.74 -9.44
N LYS A 109 -10.09 -3.94 -10.42
CA LYS A 109 -9.62 -2.57 -10.68
C LYS A 109 -10.70 -1.59 -10.25
N VAL A 110 -10.39 -0.73 -9.29
CA VAL A 110 -11.31 0.27 -8.73
C VAL A 110 -10.78 1.67 -9.00
N ASP A 111 -11.61 2.55 -9.54
CA ASP A 111 -11.35 3.98 -9.63
C ASP A 111 -11.68 4.63 -8.28
N ILE A 112 -10.65 5.01 -7.51
CA ILE A 112 -10.86 5.56 -6.16
C ILE A 112 -11.41 6.99 -6.16
N LEU A 113 -11.22 7.77 -7.24
CA LEU A 113 -11.81 9.10 -7.35
C LEU A 113 -13.34 9.05 -7.48
N THR A 114 -13.83 8.08 -8.24
CA THR A 114 -15.28 7.92 -8.46
C THR A 114 -15.91 6.91 -7.50
N GLY A 115 -15.11 6.11 -6.78
CA GLY A 115 -15.59 5.05 -5.90
C GLY A 115 -16.30 3.94 -6.67
N ARG A 116 -15.84 3.58 -7.87
CA ARG A 116 -16.49 2.60 -8.74
C ARG A 116 -15.57 1.44 -9.09
N LEU A 117 -16.14 0.23 -9.10
CA LEU A 117 -15.51 -0.93 -9.71
C LEU A 117 -15.46 -0.72 -11.23
N VAL A 118 -14.26 -0.71 -11.80
CA VAL A 118 -14.04 -0.59 -13.25
C VAL A 118 -14.18 -1.94 -13.92
N LYS A 119 -13.45 -2.95 -13.39
CA LYS A 119 -13.46 -4.31 -13.91
C LYS A 119 -13.03 -5.28 -12.83
N ARG A 120 -13.57 -6.49 -12.86
CA ARG A 120 -13.12 -7.62 -12.05
C ARG A 120 -13.00 -8.85 -12.93
N VAL A 121 -11.90 -9.58 -12.77
CA VAL A 121 -11.67 -10.85 -13.46
C VAL A 121 -11.33 -11.93 -12.43
N ILE A 122 -11.83 -13.14 -12.61
CA ILE A 122 -11.40 -14.32 -11.84
C ILE A 122 -10.33 -14.99 -12.68
N GLN A 123 -9.10 -14.96 -12.18
CA GLN A 123 -7.94 -15.39 -12.98
C GLN A 123 -7.34 -16.71 -12.49
N ALA A 124 -7.64 -17.14 -11.26
CA ALA A 124 -7.16 -18.38 -10.67
C ALA A 124 -8.15 -18.91 -9.64
N GLY A 125 -7.83 -20.04 -9.00
CA GLY A 125 -8.64 -20.58 -7.91
C GLY A 125 -8.33 -19.98 -6.53
N ASN A 126 -7.09 -19.53 -6.33
CA ASN A 126 -6.65 -18.90 -5.08
C ASN A 126 -5.43 -18.02 -5.35
N SER A 127 -5.52 -16.73 -5.08
CA SER A 127 -4.40 -15.80 -5.14
C SER A 127 -4.10 -15.20 -3.77
N ILE A 128 -2.88 -14.67 -3.58
CA ILE A 128 -2.44 -14.17 -2.30
C ILE A 128 -1.97 -12.71 -2.35
N GLY A 129 -1.54 -12.23 -3.48
CA GLY A 129 -1.07 -10.87 -3.64
C GLY A 129 -0.69 -10.56 -5.08
N GLY A 130 -0.18 -9.38 -5.29
CA GLY A 130 0.27 -8.94 -6.61
C GLY A 130 1.13 -7.70 -6.53
N ALA A 131 1.68 -7.34 -7.67
CA ALA A 131 2.55 -6.18 -7.84
C ALA A 131 2.22 -5.45 -9.15
N ILE A 132 2.66 -4.20 -9.26
CA ILE A 132 2.54 -3.41 -10.49
C ILE A 132 3.93 -3.03 -10.99
N SER A 133 4.20 -3.18 -12.30
CA SER A 133 5.49 -2.84 -12.89
C SER A 133 5.86 -1.36 -12.65
N GLN A 134 7.16 -1.05 -12.67
CA GLN A 134 7.64 0.32 -12.41
C GLN A 134 7.08 1.35 -13.40
N ASP A 135 6.81 0.95 -14.64
CA ASP A 135 6.16 1.81 -15.65
C ASP A 135 4.63 1.82 -15.54
N GLY A 136 4.04 1.04 -14.64
CA GLY A 136 2.60 0.97 -14.38
C GLY A 136 1.78 0.22 -15.42
N ARG A 137 2.40 -0.42 -16.43
CA ARG A 137 1.67 -1.07 -17.52
C ARG A 137 1.23 -2.48 -17.22
N LEU A 138 1.91 -3.19 -16.33
CA LEU A 138 1.69 -4.60 -16.03
C LEU A 138 1.28 -4.79 -14.57
N VAL A 139 0.25 -5.58 -14.35
CA VAL A 139 -0.17 -6.06 -13.02
C VAL A 139 0.10 -7.56 -12.95
N ALA A 140 0.96 -7.95 -12.00
CA ALA A 140 1.27 -9.34 -11.73
C ALA A 140 0.43 -9.88 -10.56
N VAL A 141 -0.05 -11.11 -10.65
CA VAL A 141 -0.82 -11.79 -9.60
C VAL A 141 -0.15 -13.10 -9.24
N SER A 142 0.18 -13.27 -7.95
CA SER A 142 0.73 -14.53 -7.42
C SER A 142 -0.38 -15.50 -7.03
N ASN A 143 -0.21 -16.77 -7.39
CA ASN A 143 -1.22 -17.78 -7.21
C ASN A 143 -0.73 -18.95 -6.34
N TYR A 144 -1.62 -19.40 -5.45
CA TYR A 144 -1.46 -20.68 -4.74
C TYR A 144 -1.99 -21.84 -5.56
N THR A 145 -3.09 -21.62 -6.28
CA THR A 145 -3.75 -22.64 -7.10
C THR A 145 -4.14 -22.02 -8.44
N PRO A 146 -3.60 -22.53 -9.54
CA PRO A 146 -2.71 -23.71 -9.67
C PRO A 146 -1.25 -23.49 -9.27
N GLY A 147 -0.83 -22.31 -8.89
CA GLY A 147 0.54 -21.81 -8.75
C GLY A 147 0.89 -20.86 -9.88
N GLY A 148 2.12 -20.32 -9.87
CA GLY A 148 2.60 -19.41 -10.91
C GLY A 148 2.20 -17.96 -10.75
N VAL A 149 2.59 -17.15 -11.73
CA VAL A 149 2.29 -15.72 -11.80
C VAL A 149 1.59 -15.42 -13.11
N ARG A 150 0.46 -14.72 -13.04
CA ARG A 150 -0.24 -14.21 -14.21
C ARG A 150 -0.08 -12.73 -14.34
N ILE A 151 0.20 -12.26 -15.55
CA ILE A 151 0.49 -10.87 -15.88
C ILE A 151 -0.64 -10.30 -16.71
N PHE A 152 -1.14 -9.16 -16.29
CA PHE A 152 -2.26 -8.46 -16.93
C PHE A 152 -1.84 -7.07 -17.39
N ASP A 153 -2.38 -6.62 -18.51
CA ASP A 153 -2.37 -5.21 -18.87
C ASP A 153 -3.14 -4.39 -17.83
N SER A 154 -2.53 -3.35 -17.29
CA SER A 154 -3.13 -2.56 -16.20
C SER A 154 -4.34 -1.73 -16.62
N ILE A 155 -4.49 -1.44 -17.92
CA ILE A 155 -5.59 -0.66 -18.48
C ILE A 155 -6.81 -1.55 -18.71
N THR A 156 -6.60 -2.66 -19.45
CA THR A 156 -7.69 -3.52 -19.91
C THR A 156 -8.01 -4.70 -18.99
N LEU A 157 -7.09 -5.08 -18.11
CA LEU A 157 -7.08 -6.34 -17.36
C LEU A 157 -7.19 -7.57 -18.28
N GLU A 158 -6.58 -7.52 -19.45
CA GLU A 158 -6.38 -8.69 -20.32
C GLU A 158 -5.11 -9.42 -19.90
N LEU A 159 -5.15 -10.75 -19.93
CA LEU A 159 -3.99 -11.59 -19.65
C LEU A 159 -2.99 -11.43 -20.78
N VAL A 160 -1.76 -11.02 -20.47
CA VAL A 160 -0.69 -10.80 -21.45
C VAL A 160 0.45 -11.79 -21.32
N ALA A 161 0.63 -12.42 -20.15
CA ALA A 161 1.57 -13.53 -19.97
C ALA A 161 1.11 -14.44 -18.82
N ASP A 162 1.43 -15.74 -18.93
CA ASP A 162 1.25 -16.73 -17.87
C ASP A 162 2.60 -17.40 -17.61
N ILE A 163 3.08 -17.35 -16.37
CA ILE A 163 4.37 -17.89 -15.94
C ILE A 163 4.10 -19.05 -14.97
N PRO A 164 4.00 -20.28 -15.46
CA PRO A 164 3.83 -21.43 -14.59
C PRO A 164 5.10 -21.64 -13.74
N ALA A 165 4.93 -21.65 -12.42
CA ALA A 165 6.05 -21.82 -11.48
C ALA A 165 6.36 -23.32 -11.30
N VAL A 166 6.93 -23.94 -12.30
CA VAL A 166 7.40 -25.34 -12.24
C VAL A 166 8.81 -25.34 -11.67
N GLY A 167 8.96 -25.87 -10.45
CA GLY A 167 10.23 -25.99 -9.75
C GLY A 167 11.20 -26.96 -10.42
N ALA A 168 12.42 -27.04 -9.90
CA ALA A 168 13.43 -27.97 -10.41
C ALA A 168 13.01 -29.46 -10.27
N ASP A 169 12.09 -29.76 -9.36
CA ASP A 169 11.49 -31.07 -9.15
C ASP A 169 10.40 -31.44 -10.19
N GLY A 170 10.08 -30.52 -11.11
CA GLY A 170 9.05 -30.70 -12.13
C GLY A 170 7.61 -30.45 -11.65
N ASN A 171 7.40 -30.06 -10.38
CA ASN A 171 6.09 -29.80 -9.83
C ASN A 171 5.75 -28.29 -9.83
N LEU A 172 4.45 -28.00 -9.93
CA LEU A 172 3.96 -26.63 -9.73
C LEU A 172 4.10 -26.21 -8.28
N SER A 173 4.62 -25.03 -8.04
CA SER A 173 4.79 -24.41 -6.73
C SER A 173 3.82 -23.27 -6.53
N LYS A 174 3.37 -23.10 -5.28
CA LYS A 174 2.72 -21.87 -4.84
C LYS A 174 3.70 -20.71 -4.97
N VAL A 175 3.21 -19.57 -5.45
CA VAL A 175 4.01 -18.34 -5.53
C VAL A 175 3.61 -17.39 -4.42
N VAL A 176 4.63 -16.85 -3.76
CA VAL A 176 4.53 -15.91 -2.64
C VAL A 176 5.60 -14.83 -2.77
N GLY A 177 5.54 -13.79 -1.94
CA GLY A 177 6.55 -12.75 -1.89
C GLY A 177 6.76 -12.06 -3.24
N LEU A 178 5.67 -11.86 -4.01
CA LEU A 178 5.72 -11.21 -5.32
C LEU A 178 5.86 -9.71 -5.15
N VAL A 179 6.93 -9.15 -5.71
CA VAL A 179 7.22 -7.71 -5.72
C VAL A 179 7.66 -7.27 -7.10
N ASP A 180 7.47 -5.98 -7.40
CA ASP A 180 8.07 -5.34 -8.57
C ASP A 180 9.54 -4.99 -8.30
N ALA A 181 10.35 -4.95 -9.34
CA ALA A 181 11.77 -4.61 -9.29
C ALA A 181 12.13 -3.57 -10.36
N PRO A 182 13.28 -2.90 -10.24
CA PRO A 182 13.74 -1.94 -11.24
C PRO A 182 13.73 -2.50 -12.67
N GLY A 183 13.23 -1.71 -13.60
CA GLY A 183 12.91 -2.14 -14.97
C GLY A 183 11.53 -2.79 -15.04
N GLN A 184 11.27 -3.56 -16.08
CA GLN A 184 10.02 -4.33 -16.21
C GLN A 184 10.20 -5.74 -15.64
N LYS A 185 10.50 -5.81 -14.35
CA LYS A 185 10.84 -7.05 -13.67
C LYS A 185 9.97 -7.29 -12.46
N PHE A 186 9.74 -8.57 -12.19
CA PHE A 186 9.11 -9.04 -10.96
C PHE A 186 9.97 -10.11 -10.31
N LEU A 187 10.00 -10.10 -8.98
CA LEU A 187 10.61 -11.17 -8.18
C LEU A 187 9.53 -11.86 -7.37
N PHE A 188 9.70 -13.15 -7.20
CA PHE A 188 8.81 -13.95 -6.38
C PHE A 188 9.48 -15.22 -5.88
N SER A 189 8.95 -15.75 -4.80
CA SER A 189 9.41 -16.99 -4.18
C SER A 189 8.50 -18.15 -4.55
N LEU A 190 9.09 -19.32 -4.83
CA LEU A 190 8.41 -20.58 -5.03
C LEU A 190 8.41 -21.34 -3.70
N PHE A 191 7.28 -21.34 -3.01
CA PHE A 191 7.15 -21.86 -1.65
C PHE A 191 7.49 -23.35 -1.54
N ASP A 192 6.97 -24.16 -2.44
CA ASP A 192 7.14 -25.62 -2.37
C ASP A 192 8.50 -26.04 -2.96
N ALA A 193 9.03 -25.29 -3.94
CA ALA A 193 10.28 -25.61 -4.61
C ALA A 193 11.54 -25.08 -3.92
N GLY A 194 11.43 -24.12 -2.98
CA GLY A 194 12.60 -23.51 -2.35
C GLY A 194 13.45 -22.66 -3.31
N GLU A 195 12.80 -21.91 -4.20
CA GLU A 195 13.45 -21.12 -5.23
C GLU A 195 13.01 -19.64 -5.16
N ILE A 196 13.85 -18.74 -5.67
CA ILE A 196 13.51 -17.36 -6.03
C ILE A 196 13.62 -17.22 -7.54
N TRP A 197 12.61 -16.60 -8.15
CA TRP A 197 12.64 -16.32 -9.58
C TRP A 197 12.60 -14.82 -9.84
N LEU A 198 13.43 -14.39 -10.80
CA LEU A 198 13.40 -13.06 -11.41
C LEU A 198 12.82 -13.19 -12.81
N ALA A 199 11.65 -12.63 -13.04
CA ALA A 199 11.00 -12.54 -14.34
C ALA A 199 11.25 -11.17 -14.96
N ASP A 200 11.95 -11.14 -16.09
CA ASP A 200 12.15 -9.96 -16.94
C ASP A 200 11.07 -9.96 -18.04
N LEU A 201 10.23 -8.96 -18.03
CA LEU A 201 9.09 -8.76 -18.92
C LEU A 201 9.30 -7.60 -19.90
N THR A 202 10.57 -7.27 -20.20
CA THR A 202 10.89 -6.30 -21.25
C THR A 202 10.27 -6.73 -22.58
N ASP A 203 10.28 -8.04 -22.89
CA ASP A 203 9.45 -8.68 -23.91
C ASP A 203 8.37 -9.51 -23.20
N VAL A 204 7.16 -8.98 -23.13
CA VAL A 204 6.02 -9.62 -22.43
C VAL A 204 5.61 -10.94 -23.09
N GLN A 205 5.83 -11.08 -24.39
CA GLN A 205 5.48 -12.31 -25.13
C GLN A 205 6.48 -13.44 -24.87
N ASN A 206 7.71 -13.09 -24.49
CA ASN A 206 8.79 -14.03 -24.19
C ASN A 206 9.49 -13.69 -22.87
N PRO A 207 8.82 -13.86 -21.72
CA PRO A 207 9.38 -13.58 -20.40
C PRO A 207 10.70 -14.34 -20.18
N LYS A 208 11.74 -13.63 -19.74
CA LYS A 208 13.02 -14.26 -19.38
C LYS A 208 13.06 -14.53 -17.88
N ILE A 209 13.22 -15.80 -17.52
CA ILE A 209 13.24 -16.23 -16.12
C ILE A 209 14.67 -16.57 -15.69
N THR A 210 15.15 -15.87 -14.67
CA THR A 210 16.37 -16.26 -13.94
C THR A 210 15.96 -16.95 -12.66
N ARG A 211 16.48 -18.16 -12.43
CA ARG A 211 16.15 -19.00 -11.27
C ARG A 211 17.30 -19.01 -10.27
N PHE A 212 16.98 -18.89 -9.00
CA PHE A 212 17.90 -19.10 -7.89
C PHE A 212 17.37 -20.27 -7.08
N THR A 213 18.09 -21.38 -7.11
CA THR A 213 17.73 -22.65 -6.42
C THR A 213 18.44 -22.75 -5.09
N ASP A 214 18.01 -23.71 -4.25
CA ASP A 214 18.62 -24.03 -2.95
C ASP A 214 18.70 -22.83 -2.01
N ILE A 215 17.70 -21.96 -2.07
CA ILE A 215 17.69 -20.70 -1.30
C ILE A 215 17.20 -20.89 0.14
N GLY A 216 16.68 -22.07 0.50
CA GLY A 216 16.16 -22.43 1.82
C GLY A 216 14.78 -23.06 1.78
N ASP A 217 14.36 -23.64 2.91
CA ASP A 217 13.09 -24.37 3.00
C ASP A 217 11.90 -23.43 3.11
N LYS A 218 10.99 -23.58 2.17
CA LYS A 218 9.70 -22.87 2.13
C LYS A 218 9.84 -21.34 2.23
N PRO A 219 10.53 -20.69 1.29
CA PRO A 219 10.50 -19.22 1.23
C PRO A 219 9.04 -18.77 1.16
N TYR A 220 8.70 -17.77 1.98
CA TYR A 220 7.31 -17.33 2.09
C TYR A 220 7.15 -15.88 1.64
N ASP A 221 7.00 -14.98 2.56
CA ASP A 221 6.82 -13.57 2.27
C ASP A 221 8.16 -12.90 1.97
N ALA A 222 8.15 -11.87 1.16
CA ALA A 222 9.37 -11.17 0.78
C ALA A 222 9.15 -9.67 0.69
N LEU A 223 10.23 -8.93 0.81
CA LEU A 223 10.27 -7.50 0.53
C LEU A 223 11.42 -7.18 -0.43
N ILE A 224 11.33 -6.04 -1.07
CA ILE A 224 12.47 -5.40 -1.71
C ILE A 224 12.88 -4.18 -0.89
N SER A 225 14.20 -3.96 -0.74
CA SER A 225 14.68 -2.77 -0.01
C SER A 225 14.24 -1.47 -0.73
N PRO A 226 14.05 -0.35 -0.01
CA PRO A 226 13.53 0.89 -0.60
C PRO A 226 14.36 1.46 -1.75
N ASP A 227 15.64 1.09 -1.84
CA ASP A 227 16.55 1.44 -2.95
C ASP A 227 16.44 0.47 -4.14
N GLY A 228 15.60 -0.56 -4.06
CA GLY A 228 15.39 -1.57 -5.09
C GLY A 228 16.55 -2.55 -5.26
N ARG A 229 17.50 -2.61 -4.30
CA ARG A 229 18.70 -3.42 -4.43
C ARG A 229 18.55 -4.84 -3.90
N PHE A 230 17.97 -5.00 -2.70
CA PHE A 230 17.93 -6.29 -2.03
C PHE A 230 16.51 -6.87 -2.06
N TYR A 231 16.37 -8.07 -2.61
CA TYR A 231 15.19 -8.89 -2.39
C TYR A 231 15.48 -9.85 -1.24
N ILE A 232 14.59 -9.85 -0.25
CA ILE A 232 14.77 -10.63 0.98
C ILE A 232 13.54 -11.50 1.17
N ALA A 233 13.73 -12.82 1.20
CA ALA A 233 12.66 -13.79 1.45
C ALA A 233 12.78 -14.40 2.84
N GLY A 234 11.68 -14.43 3.58
CA GLY A 234 11.56 -15.13 4.85
C GLY A 234 11.42 -16.62 4.64
N LEU A 235 12.05 -17.43 5.48
CA LEU A 235 11.96 -18.89 5.41
C LEU A 235 10.93 -19.39 6.41
N PHE A 236 9.90 -20.09 5.88
CA PHE A 236 8.86 -20.67 6.72
C PHE A 236 9.27 -22.04 7.26
N GLY A 237 10.07 -22.77 6.52
CA GLY A 237 10.49 -24.12 6.87
C GLY A 237 11.70 -24.18 7.80
N GLU A 238 12.52 -23.14 7.82
CA GLU A 238 13.74 -23.07 8.65
C GLU A 238 13.94 -21.66 9.22
N ASP A 239 14.93 -21.49 10.10
CA ASP A 239 15.32 -20.19 10.62
C ASP A 239 16.24 -19.47 9.64
N GLY A 240 16.16 -18.12 9.63
CA GLY A 240 16.96 -17.28 8.77
C GLY A 240 16.17 -16.72 7.58
N LEU A 241 16.89 -16.03 6.73
CA LEU A 241 16.34 -15.34 5.57
C LEU A 241 17.28 -15.53 4.37
N SER A 242 16.70 -15.42 3.19
CA SER A 242 17.41 -15.49 1.92
C SER A 242 17.47 -14.12 1.29
N LEU A 243 18.66 -13.61 1.03
CA LEU A 243 18.93 -12.28 0.48
C LEU A 243 19.55 -12.41 -0.90
N LEU A 244 18.93 -11.77 -1.90
CA LEU A 244 19.43 -11.63 -3.26
C LEU A 244 19.79 -10.16 -3.50
N ASP A 245 21.07 -9.89 -3.87
CA ASP A 245 21.53 -8.57 -4.31
C ASP A 245 21.27 -8.40 -5.81
N LEU A 246 20.27 -7.58 -6.16
CA LEU A 246 19.88 -7.34 -7.55
C LEU A 246 20.89 -6.53 -8.37
N TRP A 247 21.87 -5.91 -7.72
CA TRP A 247 23.00 -5.27 -8.41
C TRP A 247 24.06 -6.29 -8.83
N TYR A 248 24.11 -7.44 -8.15
CA TYR A 248 25.06 -8.51 -8.40
C TYR A 248 24.38 -9.88 -8.37
N PRO A 249 23.36 -10.11 -9.22
CA PRO A 249 22.55 -11.33 -9.15
C PRO A 249 23.37 -12.60 -9.47
N GLU A 250 24.48 -12.45 -10.20
CA GLU A 250 25.42 -13.54 -10.49
C GLU A 250 26.10 -14.14 -9.26
N LYS A 251 26.10 -13.40 -8.12
CA LYS A 251 26.62 -13.91 -6.84
C LYS A 251 25.65 -14.88 -6.15
N GLY A 252 24.43 -15.00 -6.68
CA GLY A 252 23.41 -15.84 -6.11
C GLY A 252 22.82 -15.34 -4.80
N VAL A 253 22.08 -16.20 -4.12
CA VAL A 253 21.40 -15.90 -2.87
C VAL A 253 22.30 -16.18 -1.67
N LYS A 254 22.31 -15.28 -0.71
CA LYS A 254 23.03 -15.42 0.57
C LYS A 254 22.04 -15.65 1.71
N LYS A 255 22.29 -16.64 2.56
CA LYS A 255 21.56 -16.78 3.84
C LYS A 255 22.08 -15.76 4.86
N ILE A 256 21.16 -15.05 5.51
CA ILE A 256 21.43 -14.07 6.55
C ILE A 256 20.59 -14.36 7.79
N LEU A 257 20.97 -13.82 8.94
CA LEU A 257 20.22 -13.87 10.19
C LEU A 257 19.77 -15.29 10.57
N SER A 258 20.69 -16.26 10.57
CA SER A 258 20.40 -17.66 10.88
C SER A 258 19.79 -17.91 12.28
N GLY A 259 19.91 -16.95 13.20
CA GLY A 259 19.23 -16.96 14.50
C GLY A 259 17.84 -16.32 14.51
N TYR A 260 17.35 -15.85 13.37
CA TYR A 260 16.00 -15.29 13.23
C TYR A 260 15.01 -16.36 12.81
N GLY A 261 13.97 -16.56 13.60
CA GLY A 261 12.96 -17.55 13.26
C GLY A 261 11.94 -17.75 14.38
N ARG A 262 11.27 -18.90 14.33
CA ARG A 262 10.19 -19.26 15.27
C ARG A 262 10.67 -19.65 16.65
N GLY A 263 11.95 -19.93 16.78
CA GLY A 263 12.50 -20.57 17.97
C GLY A 263 11.99 -21.99 18.18
N LYS A 264 12.33 -22.58 19.33
CA LYS A 264 11.95 -23.96 19.69
C LYS A 264 10.58 -24.07 20.33
N LYS A 265 10.01 -22.96 20.83
CA LYS A 265 8.72 -22.95 21.56
C LYS A 265 7.56 -22.81 20.58
N LYS A 266 6.59 -23.73 20.68
CA LYS A 266 5.33 -23.59 19.93
C LYS A 266 4.54 -22.40 20.48
N LEU A 267 4.23 -21.45 19.61
CA LEU A 267 3.47 -20.23 19.95
C LEU A 267 1.96 -20.49 19.85
N PRO A 268 1.13 -19.74 20.63
CA PRO A 268 -0.33 -19.84 20.55
C PRO A 268 -0.86 -19.54 19.13
N VAL A 269 -0.25 -18.59 18.45
CA VAL A 269 -0.53 -18.25 17.05
C VAL A 269 0.73 -18.50 16.25
N TYR A 270 0.63 -19.42 15.32
CA TYR A 270 1.69 -19.68 14.37
C TYR A 270 1.70 -18.55 13.34
N LYS A 271 2.79 -17.82 13.25
CA LYS A 271 2.97 -16.74 12.31
C LYS A 271 4.09 -17.05 11.33
N MET A 272 3.79 -16.78 10.08
CA MET A 272 4.75 -16.79 8.99
C MET A 272 5.59 -15.50 9.03
N PRO A 273 6.80 -15.51 8.52
CA PRO A 273 7.57 -14.27 8.36
C PRO A 273 6.79 -13.29 7.46
N HIS A 274 6.33 -12.20 8.01
CA HIS A 274 5.66 -11.14 7.27
C HIS A 274 6.66 -10.03 6.96
N LEU A 275 7.37 -10.14 5.84
CA LEU A 275 8.42 -9.20 5.47
C LEU A 275 7.87 -7.85 5.02
N GLU A 276 6.70 -7.80 4.41
CA GLU A 276 6.01 -6.52 4.17
C GLU A 276 5.68 -5.76 5.47
N GLY A 277 5.72 -6.44 6.59
CA GLY A 277 5.57 -5.88 7.94
C GLY A 277 6.89 -5.51 8.60
N TRP A 278 8.00 -5.38 7.86
CA TRP A 278 9.25 -4.86 8.38
C TRP A 278 9.36 -3.36 8.15
N ALA A 279 10.06 -2.70 9.05
CA ALA A 279 10.40 -1.30 8.87
C ALA A 279 11.89 -1.14 8.59
N MET A 280 12.22 -0.24 7.66
CA MET A 280 13.59 0.22 7.44
C MET A 280 13.69 1.71 7.75
N ALA A 281 14.64 2.11 8.59
CA ALA A 281 14.84 3.48 9.01
C ALA A 281 16.29 3.74 9.42
N GLY A 282 16.90 4.81 8.92
CA GLY A 282 18.24 5.25 9.34
C GLY A 282 19.36 4.21 9.14
N GLY A 283 19.30 3.41 8.08
CA GLY A 283 20.25 2.32 7.83
C GLY A 283 20.04 1.09 8.71
N LEU A 284 18.92 1.01 9.41
CA LEU A 284 18.52 -0.13 10.24
C LEU A 284 17.23 -0.78 9.69
N ALA A 285 17.12 -2.08 9.83
CA ALA A 285 15.89 -2.83 9.66
C ALA A 285 15.37 -3.29 11.03
N PHE A 286 14.05 -3.18 11.22
CA PHE A 286 13.34 -3.55 12.44
C PHE A 286 12.43 -4.74 12.12
N LEU A 287 12.75 -5.91 12.66
CA LEU A 287 12.12 -7.17 12.33
C LEU A 287 11.35 -7.71 13.52
N PRO A 288 10.08 -8.07 13.38
CA PRO A 288 9.36 -8.81 14.40
C PRO A 288 10.02 -10.18 14.64
N ALA A 289 10.63 -10.40 15.80
CA ALA A 289 11.19 -11.69 16.17
C ALA A 289 10.08 -12.63 16.62
N ILE A 290 9.48 -13.34 15.69
CA ILE A 290 8.20 -14.06 15.83
C ILE A 290 8.20 -15.10 16.95
N GLY A 291 9.31 -15.77 17.19
CA GLY A 291 9.47 -16.76 18.25
C GLY A 291 9.83 -16.19 19.62
N GLN A 292 10.03 -14.86 19.69
CA GLN A 292 10.55 -14.23 20.91
C GLN A 292 9.90 -12.85 21.06
N HIS A 293 9.49 -12.38 22.16
CA HIS A 293 8.78 -11.10 22.32
C HIS A 293 9.75 -9.91 22.16
N GLU A 294 10.32 -9.78 20.96
CA GLU A 294 11.38 -8.80 20.66
C GLU A 294 11.24 -8.25 19.23
N ILE A 295 11.74 -7.05 19.02
CA ILE A 295 12.06 -6.52 17.69
C ILE A 295 13.56 -6.61 17.49
N LEU A 296 13.96 -7.38 16.47
CA LEU A 296 15.35 -7.50 16.05
C LEU A 296 15.74 -6.23 15.29
N VAL A 297 16.85 -5.62 15.66
CA VAL A 297 17.42 -4.45 14.97
C VAL A 297 18.66 -4.89 14.21
N VAL A 298 18.66 -4.69 12.91
CA VAL A 298 19.68 -5.17 11.99
C VAL A 298 20.29 -4.00 11.23
N ASP A 299 21.62 -3.98 11.10
CA ASP A 299 22.33 -3.04 10.25
C ASP A 299 22.18 -3.47 8.77
N THR A 300 21.59 -2.63 7.93
CA THR A 300 21.31 -2.95 6.53
C THR A 300 22.55 -2.88 5.63
N ASN A 301 23.68 -2.35 6.11
CA ASN A 301 24.93 -2.33 5.34
C ASN A 301 25.61 -3.71 5.29
N ASN A 302 25.44 -4.51 6.35
CA ASN A 302 26.09 -5.82 6.45
C ASN A 302 25.13 -6.97 6.76
N TRP A 303 23.86 -6.67 7.08
CA TRP A 303 22.80 -7.60 7.46
C TRP A 303 23.13 -8.40 8.73
N LEU A 304 23.82 -7.74 9.68
CA LEU A 304 24.11 -8.32 11.00
C LEU A 304 23.19 -7.73 12.07
N GLU A 305 22.84 -8.58 13.03
CA GLU A 305 22.09 -8.16 14.22
C GLU A 305 22.90 -7.14 15.02
N LYS A 306 22.28 -6.01 15.37
CA LYS A 306 22.86 -4.95 16.18
C LYS A 306 22.39 -5.03 17.63
N THR A 307 21.10 -5.21 17.85
CA THR A 307 20.47 -5.32 19.16
C THR A 307 19.06 -5.87 19.06
N ARG A 308 18.44 -6.14 20.19
CA ARG A 308 17.03 -6.54 20.32
C ARG A 308 16.32 -5.61 21.27
N ILE A 309 15.08 -5.29 20.94
CA ILE A 309 14.21 -4.44 21.76
C ILE A 309 13.08 -5.32 22.30
N PRO A 310 13.03 -5.56 23.62
CA PRO A 310 11.93 -6.30 24.25
C PRO A 310 10.60 -5.59 24.02
N VAL A 311 9.55 -6.36 23.68
CA VAL A 311 8.19 -5.86 23.47
C VAL A 311 7.17 -6.70 24.23
N HIS A 312 5.92 -6.20 24.29
CA HIS A 312 4.84 -6.72 25.10
C HIS A 312 4.51 -8.21 24.86
N SER A 313 4.47 -8.65 23.62
CA SER A 313 4.06 -9.99 23.24
C SER A 313 4.66 -10.37 21.88
N GLN A 314 4.13 -11.41 21.24
CA GLN A 314 4.55 -11.84 19.91
C GLN A 314 4.27 -10.74 18.87
N PRO A 315 5.30 -10.04 18.35
CA PRO A 315 5.10 -9.00 17.36
C PRO A 315 4.71 -9.58 16.01
N VAL A 316 3.90 -8.85 15.23
CA VAL A 316 3.44 -9.27 13.90
C VAL A 316 3.96 -8.35 12.81
N PHE A 317 3.71 -7.05 12.95
CA PHE A 317 4.18 -6.02 12.04
C PHE A 317 4.98 -4.97 12.79
N ALA A 318 6.04 -4.49 12.16
CA ALA A 318 6.78 -3.32 12.56
C ALA A 318 6.68 -2.32 11.41
N MET A 319 5.89 -1.26 11.57
CA MET A 319 5.61 -0.27 10.55
C MET A 319 6.38 1.01 10.83
N GLY A 320 7.18 1.45 9.87
CA GLY A 320 7.98 2.67 9.99
C GLY A 320 7.19 3.93 9.68
N ARG A 321 7.26 4.93 10.55
CA ARG A 321 6.80 6.28 10.20
C ARG A 321 7.65 6.80 9.03
N PRO A 322 7.08 7.50 8.04
CA PRO A 322 7.78 7.91 6.82
C PRO A 322 9.06 8.72 7.03
N ASP A 323 9.19 9.45 8.14
CA ASP A 323 10.42 10.19 8.50
C ASP A 323 11.50 9.33 9.16
N GLY A 324 11.24 8.02 9.34
CA GLY A 324 12.17 7.08 9.95
C GLY A 324 12.43 7.27 11.45
N ARG A 325 11.62 8.06 12.17
CA ARG A 325 11.85 8.34 13.61
C ARG A 325 11.11 7.41 14.56
N GLN A 326 10.06 6.77 14.09
CA GLN A 326 9.26 5.86 14.91
C GLN A 326 8.97 4.57 14.18
N ILE A 327 8.94 3.47 14.95
CA ILE A 327 8.46 2.15 14.51
C ILE A 327 7.26 1.79 15.37
N TRP A 328 6.12 1.50 14.73
CA TRP A 328 4.90 1.08 15.40
C TRP A 328 4.73 -0.41 15.27
N VAL A 329 4.50 -1.11 16.38
CA VAL A 329 4.47 -2.57 16.45
C VAL A 329 3.13 -3.04 16.98
N ASN A 330 2.45 -3.94 16.26
CA ASN A 330 1.27 -4.65 16.74
C ASN A 330 1.60 -6.10 17.13
N PHE A 331 0.66 -6.79 17.75
CA PHE A 331 0.88 -8.09 18.36
C PHE A 331 -0.14 -9.13 17.89
N ALA A 332 0.26 -10.42 18.00
CA ALA A 332 -0.60 -11.53 17.73
C ALA A 332 -1.62 -11.77 18.87
N TYR A 333 -2.69 -12.51 18.57
CA TYR A 333 -3.61 -13.03 19.59
C TYR A 333 -2.84 -13.84 20.65
N PRO A 334 -3.16 -13.74 21.95
CA PRO A 334 -4.30 -13.04 22.55
C PRO A 334 -4.08 -11.54 22.81
N ASP A 335 -2.85 -11.04 22.68
CA ASP A 335 -2.43 -9.68 23.07
C ASP A 335 -2.58 -8.66 21.92
N ASN A 336 -3.45 -8.96 20.96
CA ASN A 336 -3.68 -8.19 19.73
C ASN A 336 -4.54 -6.93 19.95
N ASP A 337 -4.63 -6.42 21.15
CA ASP A 337 -5.28 -5.17 21.52
C ASP A 337 -4.30 -4.01 21.73
N THR A 338 -3.01 -4.28 21.58
CA THR A 338 -1.92 -3.38 21.98
C THR A 338 -1.09 -2.97 20.76
N ILE A 339 -0.59 -1.74 20.81
CA ILE A 339 0.45 -1.20 19.92
C ILE A 339 1.56 -0.62 20.76
N MET A 340 2.82 -0.88 20.41
CA MET A 340 3.98 -0.20 20.98
C MET A 340 4.66 0.68 19.94
N VAL A 341 5.15 1.83 20.39
CA VAL A 341 5.92 2.76 19.56
C VAL A 341 7.36 2.79 20.05
N ILE A 342 8.27 2.49 19.14
CA ILE A 342 9.71 2.54 19.35
C ILE A 342 10.25 3.83 18.75
N ASP A 343 11.04 4.57 19.50
CA ASP A 343 11.80 5.71 19.02
C ASP A 343 13.12 5.20 18.39
N VAL A 344 13.33 5.49 17.11
CA VAL A 344 14.47 4.96 16.35
C VAL A 344 15.83 5.47 16.87
N PRO A 345 16.00 6.78 17.17
CA PRO A 345 17.27 7.27 17.71
C PRO A 345 17.69 6.62 19.02
N SER A 346 16.78 6.39 19.94
CA SER A 346 17.09 5.82 21.28
C SER A 346 16.95 4.30 21.33
N LEU A 347 16.32 3.66 20.32
CA LEU A 347 15.98 2.25 20.31
C LEU A 347 15.16 1.80 21.52
N LYS A 348 14.28 2.68 22.03
CA LYS A 348 13.44 2.42 23.20
C LYS A 348 11.96 2.50 22.87
N VAL A 349 11.15 1.70 23.57
CA VAL A 349 9.69 1.87 23.57
C VAL A 349 9.35 3.16 24.31
N VAL A 350 8.66 4.08 23.63
CA VAL A 350 8.29 5.41 24.16
C VAL A 350 6.79 5.54 24.42
N LYS A 351 5.98 4.67 23.84
CA LYS A 351 4.52 4.70 24.03
C LYS A 351 3.91 3.31 23.87
N THR A 352 2.88 3.04 24.67
CA THR A 352 1.96 1.90 24.48
C THR A 352 0.55 2.43 24.33
N LEU A 353 -0.18 1.94 23.32
CA LEU A 353 -1.57 2.28 23.03
C LEU A 353 -2.43 1.02 23.09
N LYS A 354 -3.71 1.19 23.42
CA LYS A 354 -4.71 0.10 23.43
C LYS A 354 -5.96 0.51 22.63
N PRO A 355 -5.88 0.43 21.28
CA PRO A 355 -7.01 0.80 20.43
C PRO A 355 -8.20 -0.16 20.57
N GLY A 356 -7.96 -1.41 20.92
CA GLY A 356 -8.95 -2.46 21.06
C GLY A 356 -8.51 -3.76 20.38
N LYS A 357 -9.30 -4.83 20.55
CA LYS A 357 -8.94 -6.17 20.05
C LYS A 357 -8.96 -6.27 18.53
N GLY A 358 -7.99 -7.03 18.02
CA GLY A 358 -7.89 -7.34 16.61
C GLY A 358 -7.20 -6.24 15.81
N VAL A 359 -6.18 -5.58 16.36
CA VAL A 359 -5.31 -4.70 15.57
C VAL A 359 -4.65 -5.53 14.47
N MET A 360 -5.04 -5.29 13.21
CA MET A 360 -4.58 -6.06 12.06
C MET A 360 -3.51 -5.32 11.26
N HIS A 361 -3.74 -4.06 10.91
CA HIS A 361 -2.88 -3.28 10.06
C HIS A 361 -2.79 -1.84 10.55
N MET A 362 -1.68 -1.20 10.26
CA MET A 362 -1.40 0.22 10.51
C MET A 362 -0.87 0.83 9.22
N GLU A 363 -1.34 2.02 8.87
CA GLU A 363 -0.85 2.74 7.70
C GLU A 363 -0.67 4.22 8.05
N PHE A 364 0.50 4.76 7.72
CA PHE A 364 0.79 6.18 7.95
C PHE A 364 0.30 7.03 6.80
N THR A 365 -0.19 8.23 7.12
CA THR A 365 -0.36 9.27 6.10
C THR A 365 0.98 9.58 5.42
N PRO A 366 0.99 10.13 4.20
CA PRO A 366 2.22 10.27 3.40
C PRO A 366 3.38 10.97 4.10
N ARG A 367 3.10 11.94 4.97
CA ARG A 367 4.12 12.65 5.77
C ARG A 367 4.26 12.14 7.20
N GLY A 368 3.44 11.14 7.57
CA GLY A 368 3.53 10.51 8.88
C GLY A 368 2.94 11.32 10.03
N GLU A 369 2.14 12.38 9.76
CA GLU A 369 1.46 13.11 10.82
C GLU A 369 0.47 12.24 11.59
N ASN A 370 -0.24 11.37 10.84
CA ASN A 370 -1.24 10.49 11.40
C ASN A 370 -0.96 9.03 11.03
N VAL A 371 -1.47 8.13 11.84
CA VAL A 371 -1.53 6.68 11.57
C VAL A 371 -2.96 6.19 11.66
N TRP A 372 -3.37 5.40 10.68
CA TRP A 372 -4.67 4.74 10.64
C TRP A 372 -4.51 3.30 11.09
N ILE A 373 -5.38 2.84 11.97
CA ILE A 373 -5.26 1.55 12.64
C ILE A 373 -6.56 0.77 12.44
N SER A 374 -6.49 -0.40 11.85
CA SER A 374 -7.62 -1.30 11.75
C SER A 374 -7.83 -2.04 13.07
N VAL A 375 -9.01 -1.89 13.70
CA VAL A 375 -9.42 -2.57 14.92
C VAL A 375 -10.53 -3.55 14.57
N ARG A 376 -10.13 -4.71 14.01
CA ARG A 376 -11.01 -5.69 13.37
C ARG A 376 -12.17 -6.13 14.24
N ASP A 377 -11.89 -6.51 15.49
CA ASP A 377 -12.91 -7.13 16.35
C ASP A 377 -13.89 -6.10 16.95
N SER A 378 -13.65 -4.84 16.68
CA SER A 378 -14.52 -3.73 17.05
C SER A 378 -15.17 -3.02 15.86
N ASP A 379 -15.05 -3.55 14.65
CA ASP A 379 -15.66 -3.04 13.42
C ASP A 379 -15.37 -1.54 13.18
N ARG A 380 -14.11 -1.14 13.38
CA ARG A 380 -13.71 0.26 13.19
C ARG A 380 -12.26 0.43 12.77
N VAL A 381 -12.00 1.60 12.20
CA VAL A 381 -10.65 2.15 12.01
C VAL A 381 -10.51 3.35 12.94
N GLU A 382 -9.40 3.46 13.62
CA GLU A 382 -9.03 4.59 14.46
C GLU A 382 -7.86 5.35 13.85
N VAL A 383 -7.87 6.68 13.98
CA VAL A 383 -6.80 7.56 13.51
C VAL A 383 -6.15 8.21 14.71
N TYR A 384 -4.83 8.14 14.79
CA TYR A 384 -4.03 8.76 15.84
C TYR A 384 -3.01 9.73 15.27
N HIS A 385 -2.79 10.84 15.97
CA HIS A 385 -1.68 11.74 15.71
C HIS A 385 -0.37 11.13 16.21
N THR A 386 0.64 11.03 15.35
CA THR A 386 1.88 10.29 15.66
C THR A 386 2.81 11.00 16.65
N GLY A 387 2.66 12.31 16.83
CA GLY A 387 3.45 13.10 17.77
C GLY A 387 2.86 13.16 19.17
N SER A 388 1.54 13.42 19.31
CA SER A 388 0.85 13.49 20.62
C SER A 388 0.30 12.15 21.06
N PHE A 389 0.13 11.18 20.13
CA PHE A 389 -0.54 9.90 20.34
C PHE A 389 -2.02 10.01 20.70
N GLU A 390 -2.63 11.16 20.44
CA GLU A 390 -4.06 11.40 20.65
C GLU A 390 -4.87 10.78 19.51
N LYS A 391 -6.03 10.22 19.86
CA LYS A 391 -6.99 9.73 18.88
C LYS A 391 -7.75 10.90 18.27
N LEU A 392 -7.66 11.04 16.95
CA LEU A 392 -8.27 12.13 16.18
C LEU A 392 -9.65 11.75 15.63
N ALA A 393 -9.82 10.50 15.17
CA ALA A 393 -11.05 10.07 14.54
C ALA A 393 -11.29 8.57 14.75
N THR A 394 -12.55 8.18 14.55
CA THR A 394 -13.00 6.79 14.51
C THR A 394 -14.00 6.66 13.36
N MET A 395 -13.78 5.65 12.50
CA MET A 395 -14.65 5.34 11.36
C MET A 395 -15.17 3.92 11.46
N LYS A 396 -16.45 3.72 11.18
CA LYS A 396 -17.03 2.37 11.10
C LYS A 396 -16.52 1.67 9.85
N ALA A 397 -16.02 0.44 10.01
CA ALA A 397 -15.64 -0.45 8.94
C ALA A 397 -15.86 -1.91 9.39
N GLU A 398 -16.39 -2.75 8.52
CA GLU A 398 -16.82 -4.09 8.85
C GLU A 398 -15.65 -5.08 8.80
N LYS A 399 -15.22 -5.57 9.97
CA LYS A 399 -14.02 -6.42 10.13
C LYS A 399 -12.81 -5.88 9.33
N PRO A 400 -12.37 -4.61 9.54
CA PRO A 400 -11.31 -4.03 8.73
C PRO A 400 -10.02 -4.84 8.85
N SER A 401 -9.29 -4.91 7.74
CA SER A 401 -7.96 -5.55 7.69
C SER A 401 -6.92 -4.59 7.13
N GLY A 402 -6.58 -4.70 5.85
CA GLY A 402 -5.60 -3.83 5.23
C GLY A 402 -6.09 -2.39 5.06
N ILE A 403 -5.19 -1.44 5.26
CA ILE A 403 -5.36 -0.02 4.95
C ILE A 403 -4.23 0.33 3.99
N PHE A 404 -4.55 0.91 2.84
CA PHE A 404 -3.57 1.21 1.80
C PHE A 404 -3.83 2.61 1.25
N PHE A 405 -2.85 3.50 1.39
CA PHE A 405 -2.94 4.84 0.81
C PHE A 405 -2.34 4.89 -0.58
N SER A 406 -2.88 5.75 -1.42
CA SER A 406 -2.44 5.93 -2.81
C SER A 406 -0.98 6.40 -2.94
N SER A 407 -0.39 6.94 -1.87
CA SER A 407 1.04 7.26 -1.81
C SER A 407 1.96 6.05 -2.02
N ARG A 408 1.44 4.83 -1.83
CA ARG A 408 2.14 3.58 -2.17
C ARG A 408 2.44 3.45 -3.67
N ALA A 409 1.69 4.16 -4.54
CA ALA A 409 1.90 4.15 -5.98
C ALA A 409 3.33 4.50 -6.43
N HIS A 410 4.09 5.21 -5.59
CA HIS A 410 5.44 5.68 -5.89
C HIS A 410 6.54 4.89 -5.19
N LYS A 411 6.18 3.85 -4.47
CA LYS A 411 7.14 2.99 -3.76
C LYS A 411 7.38 1.71 -4.57
N ILE A 412 8.58 1.18 -4.48
CA ILE A 412 8.94 -0.11 -5.03
C ILE A 412 8.58 -1.21 -4.03
N GLY A 413 8.06 -2.32 -4.53
CA GLY A 413 7.75 -3.50 -3.70
C GLY A 413 6.56 -3.34 -2.76
N LEU A 414 5.69 -2.38 -3.05
CA LEU A 414 4.48 -2.14 -2.23
C LEU A 414 3.24 -2.01 -3.08
#